data_8b2236a1be361e63c15de8aeca2fc291
#
_entry.id   8b2236a1be361e63c15de8aeca2fc291
#
_cell.length_a   1.000
_cell.length_b   1.000
_cell.length_c   1.000
_cell.angle_alpha   90.00
_cell.angle_beta   90.00
_cell.angle_gamma   90.00
#
_symmetry.space_group_name_H-M   'P 1'
#
loop_
_entity.id
_entity.type
_entity.pdbx_description
1 polymer ?
#
loop_
_entity_poly.entity_id
_entity_poly.type
_entity_poly.pdbx_seq_one_letter_code
_entity_poly.pdbx_strand_id
1 'polypeptide(L)' 'MKKYTLVYLNKGMKLSREKDLEKAEDVINEYVAEGWELQQIVTPDDGVGAMVGVFFKERKL' A
#
# COMPACT_ATOMS: atom_id res chain seq x y z
N MET A 1 -14.12 -1.43 -16.31
CA MET A 1 -14.45 -0.94 -14.96
C MET A 1 -13.31 -1.25 -14.00
N LYS A 2 -12.88 -0.28 -13.25
CA LYS A 2 -11.76 -0.47 -12.30
C LYS A 2 -12.26 -0.96 -10.95
N LYS A 3 -11.49 -1.87 -10.37
CA LYS A 3 -11.73 -2.34 -9.01
C LYS A 3 -10.62 -1.78 -8.12
N TYR A 4 -10.98 -1.17 -7.00
CA TYR A 4 -10.02 -0.57 -6.07
C TYR A 4 -9.94 -1.38 -4.78
N THR A 5 -8.76 -1.36 -4.17
CA THR A 5 -8.58 -1.90 -2.84
C THR A 5 -7.64 -0.98 -2.04
N LEU A 6 -7.89 -0.91 -0.75
CA LEU A 6 -7.05 -0.15 0.19
C LEU A 6 -6.32 -1.16 1.06
N VAL A 7 -5.00 -0.99 1.17
CA VAL A 7 -4.16 -1.94 1.88
C VAL A 7 -3.24 -1.19 2.83
N TYR A 8 -3.18 -1.60 4.08
CA TYR A 8 -2.17 -1.08 4.99
C TYR A 8 -0.80 -1.56 4.54
N LEU A 9 0.05 -0.64 4.13
CA LEU A 9 1.45 -0.93 3.83
C LEU A 9 2.24 -0.99 5.13
N ASN A 10 1.85 -0.14 6.08
CA ASN A 10 2.43 -0.09 7.42
C ASN A 10 1.35 0.45 8.34
N LYS A 11 1.09 -0.25 9.44
CA LYS A 11 0.06 0.17 10.40
C LYS A 11 0.56 1.20 11.40
N GLY A 12 1.85 1.45 11.42
CA GLY A 12 2.47 2.41 12.31
C GLY A 12 3.95 2.13 12.36
N MET A 13 4.72 3.13 12.79
CA MET A 13 6.17 2.98 12.83
C MET A 13 6.58 2.09 14.00
N LYS A 14 7.06 0.89 13.72
CA LYS A 14 7.49 -0.09 14.73
C LYS A 14 8.98 -0.37 14.69
N LEU A 15 9.62 -0.05 13.57
CA LEU A 15 11.04 -0.30 13.35
C LEU A 15 11.69 1.03 12.96
N SER A 16 12.86 0.98 12.33
CA SER A 16 13.43 2.18 11.74
C SER A 16 12.63 2.58 10.50
N ARG A 17 12.75 3.84 10.10
CA ARG A 17 12.08 4.30 8.88
C ARG A 17 12.47 3.48 7.66
N GLU A 18 13.73 3.11 7.57
CA GLU A 18 14.23 2.32 6.44
C GLU A 18 13.58 0.94 6.39
N LYS A 19 13.47 0.27 7.54
CA LYS A 19 12.86 -1.05 7.59
C LYS A 19 11.36 -1.00 7.36
N ASP A 20 10.71 0.06 7.83
CA ASP A 20 9.28 0.25 7.58
C ASP A 20 9.00 0.47 6.09
N LEU A 21 9.89 1.20 5.41
CA LEU A 21 9.77 1.40 3.96
C LEU A 21 10.01 0.10 3.19
N GLU A 22 10.99 -0.69 3.61
CA GLU A 22 11.23 -2.00 3.00
C GLU A 22 10.02 -2.90 3.11
N LYS A 23 9.40 -2.91 4.28
CA LYS A 23 8.20 -3.70 4.50
C LYS A 23 7.05 -3.21 3.62
N ALA A 24 6.90 -1.90 3.48
CA ALA A 24 5.88 -1.33 2.61
C ALA A 24 6.12 -1.73 1.15
N GLU A 25 7.37 -1.69 0.71
CA GLU A 25 7.71 -2.11 -0.64
C GLU A 25 7.39 -3.58 -0.89
N ASP A 26 7.65 -4.44 0.11
CA ASP A 26 7.33 -5.86 -0.02
C ASP A 26 5.82 -6.07 -0.22
N VAL A 27 5.01 -5.35 0.51
CA VAL A 27 3.55 -5.43 0.36
C VAL A 27 3.13 -4.94 -1.03
N ILE A 28 3.68 -3.82 -1.47
CA ILE A 28 3.39 -3.29 -2.81
C ILE A 28 3.74 -4.33 -3.87
N ASN A 29 4.93 -4.92 -3.76
CA ASN A 29 5.39 -5.90 -4.76
C ASN A 29 4.52 -7.14 -4.78
N GLU A 30 4.01 -7.59 -3.63
CA GLU A 30 3.08 -8.71 -3.59
C GLU A 30 1.79 -8.40 -4.38
N TYR A 31 1.24 -7.21 -4.20
CA TYR A 31 0.02 -6.82 -4.90
C TYR A 31 0.25 -6.62 -6.38
N VAL A 32 1.38 -6.02 -6.75
CA VAL A 32 1.75 -5.86 -8.15
C VAL A 32 1.89 -7.22 -8.83
N ALA A 33 2.47 -8.19 -8.14
CA ALA A 33 2.61 -9.55 -8.68
C ALA A 33 1.26 -10.21 -8.91
N GLU A 34 0.22 -9.79 -8.19
CA GLU A 34 -1.14 -10.30 -8.38
C GLU A 34 -1.95 -9.54 -9.43
N GLY A 35 -1.33 -8.57 -10.09
CA GLY A 35 -1.97 -7.81 -11.15
C GLY A 35 -2.55 -6.47 -10.72
N TRP A 36 -2.30 -6.05 -9.49
CA TRP A 36 -2.73 -4.75 -9.02
C TRP A 36 -1.74 -3.67 -9.42
N GLU A 37 -2.23 -2.46 -9.63
CA GLU A 37 -1.39 -1.29 -9.86
C GLU A 37 -1.54 -0.34 -8.68
N LEU A 38 -0.43 0.22 -8.23
CA LEU A 38 -0.43 1.20 -7.16
C LEU A 38 -0.79 2.57 -7.73
N GLN A 39 -1.87 3.17 -7.23
CA GLN A 39 -2.26 4.49 -7.66
C GLN A 39 -1.62 5.58 -6.81
N GLN A 40 -1.68 5.43 -5.50
CA GLN A 40 -1.09 6.41 -4.60
C GLN A 40 -0.91 5.81 -3.21
N ILE A 41 -0.13 6.49 -2.39
CA ILE A 41 0.04 6.15 -0.98
C ILE A 41 -0.54 7.29 -0.16
N VAL A 42 -1.40 6.95 0.79
CA VAL A 42 -2.03 7.91 1.68
C VAL A 42 -1.46 7.73 3.08
N THR A 43 -1.07 8.83 3.71
CA THR A 43 -0.60 8.80 5.09
C THR A 43 -1.65 9.50 5.96
N PRO A 44 -2.39 8.74 6.77
CA PRO A 44 -3.39 9.34 7.66
C PRO A 44 -2.77 10.33 8.65
N ASP A 45 -3.53 11.35 9.01
CA ASP A 45 -3.05 12.46 9.83
C ASP A 45 -2.96 12.16 11.33
N ASP A 46 -3.13 10.92 11.73
CA ASP A 46 -3.08 10.56 13.15
C ASP A 46 -1.65 10.50 13.70
N GLY A 47 -0.66 10.79 12.87
CA GLY A 47 0.71 10.99 13.30
C GLY A 47 1.48 9.76 13.67
N VAL A 48 0.99 8.57 13.40
CA VAL A 48 1.63 7.33 13.85
C VAL A 48 2.45 6.65 12.75
N GLY A 49 2.62 7.30 11.62
CA GLY A 49 3.42 6.77 10.53
C GLY A 49 2.76 5.67 9.72
N ALA A 50 1.46 5.53 9.84
CA ALA A 50 0.73 4.55 9.05
C ALA A 50 0.74 4.93 7.58
N MET A 51 0.79 3.93 6.70
CA MET A 51 0.74 4.14 5.26
C MET A 51 -0.31 3.21 4.66
N VAL A 52 -1.14 3.78 3.79
CA VAL A 52 -2.18 3.02 3.09
C VAL A 52 -1.92 3.12 1.60
N GLY A 53 -1.81 1.98 0.94
CA GLY A 53 -1.68 1.94 -0.50
C GLY A 53 -3.06 1.84 -1.15
N VAL A 54 -3.29 2.66 -2.16
CA VAL A 54 -4.50 2.59 -2.98
C VAL A 54 -4.14 1.87 -4.27
N PHE A 55 -4.71 0.70 -4.45
CA PHE A 55 -4.43 -0.13 -5.62
C PHE A 55 -5.67 -0.27 -6.47
N PHE A 56 -5.46 -0.50 -7.74
CA PHE A 56 -6.57 -0.78 -8.63
C PHE A 56 -6.18 -1.84 -9.66
N LYS A 57 -7.17 -2.48 -10.22
CA LYS A 57 -6.97 -3.32 -11.40
C LYS A 57 -8.17 -3.18 -12.31
N GLU A 58 -7.91 -3.35 -13.60
CA GLU A 58 -8.95 -3.30 -14.61
C GLU A 58 -9.76 -4.58 -14.54
N ARG A 59 -11.08 -4.41 -14.43
CA ARG A 59 -11.98 -5.54 -14.35
C ARG A 59 -12.61 -5.75 -15.71
N LYS A 60 -12.39 -6.91 -16.29
CA LYS A 60 -13.04 -7.29 -17.54
C LYS A 60 -14.45 -7.77 -17.23
N LEU A 61 -15.39 -7.28 -18.00
CA LEU A 61 -16.77 -7.71 -17.93
C LEU A 61 -17.02 -8.89 -18.87
#